data_3c5dc01aa17b738c60ebe6b52b9b42d4
#
_entry.id   3c5dc01aa17b738c60ebe6b52b9b42d4
#
_cell.length_a   1.000
_cell.length_b   1.000
_cell.length_c   1.000
_cell.angle_alpha   90.00
_cell.angle_beta   90.00
_cell.angle_gamma   90.00
#
_symmetry.space_group_name_H-M   'P 1'
#
loop_
_entity.id
_entity.type
_entity.pdbx_description
1 polymer ?
#
loop_
_entity_poly.entity_id
_entity_poly.type
_entity_poly.pdbx_seq_one_letter_code
_entity_poly.pdbx_strand_id
1 'polypeptide(L)'
;PIRYLNDGRSQTLRLDAQAQAPRLSFATADGKARFLARPFLPPSELPDEQYPHVLNTGRLQHQWHTLSKTGKVGTLNKLNPAPFVEIHPQDAAALRIRDRQPVRLASRRGQAVLPARLSDRVQPGQVFTPMHWNDVFGQDLCINALTSDACDPISLQPELKHCLLYTS
;
A
#
# COMPACT_ATOMS: atom_id res chain seq x y z
N PRO A 1 16.33 -13.95 -20.85
CA PRO A 1 15.99 -12.56 -20.61
C PRO A 1 14.52 -12.32 -20.94
N ILE A 2 13.80 -11.74 -20.00
CA ILE A 2 12.43 -11.28 -20.24
C ILE A 2 12.55 -10.12 -21.22
N ARG A 3 12.13 -10.31 -22.47
CA ARG A 3 12.04 -9.21 -23.40
C ARG A 3 10.72 -8.50 -23.17
N TYR A 4 10.77 -7.31 -22.62
CA TYR A 4 9.65 -6.40 -22.60
C TYR A 4 9.47 -5.85 -24.02
N LEU A 5 8.39 -6.23 -24.65
CA LEU A 5 7.96 -5.58 -25.89
C LEU A 5 7.20 -4.31 -25.49
N ASN A 6 7.82 -3.17 -25.64
CA ASN A 6 7.20 -1.87 -25.36
C ASN A 6 6.39 -1.40 -26.59
N ASP A 7 5.39 -2.20 -26.95
CA ASP A 7 4.50 -1.96 -28.10
C ASP A 7 3.16 -1.33 -27.70
N GLY A 8 3.01 -0.94 -26.43
CA GLY A 8 1.77 -0.37 -25.88
C GLY A 8 0.61 -1.36 -25.72
N ARG A 9 0.83 -2.66 -25.96
CA ARG A 9 -0.17 -3.70 -25.80
C ARG A 9 -0.01 -4.43 -24.48
N SER A 10 -1.08 -5.05 -24.00
CA SER A 10 -1.01 -6.00 -22.88
C SER A 10 -0.11 -7.15 -23.26
N GLN A 11 0.97 -7.36 -22.49
CA GLN A 11 1.85 -8.48 -22.68
C GLN A 11 1.19 -9.73 -22.11
N THR A 12 0.81 -10.64 -22.95
CA THR A 12 0.44 -11.99 -22.53
C THR A 12 1.70 -12.81 -22.29
N LEU A 13 1.69 -13.65 -21.27
CA LEU A 13 2.67 -14.72 -21.13
C LEU A 13 2.70 -15.51 -22.44
N ARG A 14 3.90 -15.84 -22.92
CA ARG A 14 4.06 -16.60 -24.17
C ARG A 14 3.23 -17.86 -24.09
N LEU A 15 2.32 -18.00 -25.03
CA LEU A 15 1.58 -19.24 -25.23
C LEU A 15 2.43 -20.13 -26.16
N ASP A 16 2.51 -21.40 -25.81
CA ASP A 16 3.06 -22.39 -26.73
C ASP A 16 2.11 -22.51 -27.93
N ALA A 17 2.51 -21.96 -29.07
CA ALA A 17 1.67 -21.88 -30.27
C ALA A 17 1.36 -23.28 -30.87
N GLN A 18 2.06 -24.33 -30.42
CA GLN A 18 1.90 -25.70 -30.90
C GLN A 18 1.04 -26.57 -29.97
N ALA A 19 0.69 -26.05 -28.78
CA ALA A 19 -0.15 -26.80 -27.86
C ALA A 19 -1.64 -26.72 -28.27
N GLN A 20 -2.34 -27.85 -28.22
CA GLN A 20 -3.80 -27.90 -28.45
C GLN A 20 -4.60 -27.09 -27.41
N ALA A 21 -4.00 -26.78 -26.26
CA ALA A 21 -4.49 -25.85 -25.27
C ALA A 21 -3.40 -24.83 -24.97
N PRO A 22 -3.72 -23.53 -24.76
CA PRO A 22 -2.73 -22.53 -24.47
C PRO A 22 -1.99 -22.91 -23.16
N ARG A 23 -0.70 -23.14 -23.25
CA ARG A 23 0.18 -23.36 -22.10
C ARG A 23 1.00 -22.11 -21.84
N LEU A 24 1.11 -21.71 -20.60
CA LEU A 24 2.02 -20.65 -20.21
C LEU A 24 3.46 -21.17 -20.34
N SER A 25 4.29 -20.40 -21.05
CA SER A 25 5.72 -20.67 -21.17
C SER A 25 6.50 -19.66 -20.33
N PHE A 26 7.40 -20.15 -19.51
CA PHE A 26 8.24 -19.34 -18.61
C PHE A 26 9.68 -19.27 -19.14
N ALA A 27 10.42 -18.24 -18.73
CA ALA A 27 11.82 -18.04 -19.11
C ALA A 27 12.77 -18.95 -18.30
N THR A 28 12.50 -20.24 -18.30
CA THR A 28 13.29 -21.32 -17.70
C THR A 28 13.79 -22.26 -18.80
N ALA A 29 14.80 -23.07 -18.52
CA ALA A 29 15.38 -23.97 -19.50
C ALA A 29 14.35 -24.99 -20.07
N ASP A 30 13.37 -25.38 -19.25
CA ASP A 30 12.31 -26.33 -19.60
C ASP A 30 10.95 -25.64 -19.88
N GLY A 31 10.91 -24.31 -19.90
CA GLY A 31 9.70 -23.52 -20.13
C GLY A 31 8.67 -23.57 -19.00
N LYS A 32 8.96 -24.20 -17.85
CA LYS A 32 8.03 -24.38 -16.73
C LYS A 32 8.25 -23.34 -15.63
N ALA A 33 7.18 -22.98 -14.93
CA ALA A 33 7.28 -22.16 -13.72
C ALA A 33 8.06 -22.91 -12.63
N ARG A 34 8.89 -22.19 -11.92
CA ARG A 34 9.59 -22.69 -10.72
C ARG A 34 9.01 -22.05 -9.47
N PHE A 35 8.48 -22.88 -8.59
CA PHE A 35 7.99 -22.48 -7.28
C PHE A 35 9.10 -22.68 -6.25
N LEU A 36 9.61 -21.59 -5.71
CA LEU A 36 10.62 -21.62 -4.67
C LEU A 36 9.93 -21.46 -3.31
N ALA A 37 9.83 -22.53 -2.56
CA ALA A 37 9.33 -22.47 -1.20
C ALA A 37 10.29 -21.62 -0.34
N ARG A 38 9.73 -20.60 0.32
CA ARG A 38 10.44 -19.74 1.26
C ARG A 38 9.65 -19.71 2.57
N PRO A 39 10.34 -19.75 3.72
CA PRO A 39 9.66 -19.57 4.99
C PRO A 39 9.07 -18.15 5.06
N PHE A 40 7.92 -18.03 5.69
CA PHE A 40 7.37 -16.72 6.03
C PHE A 40 8.26 -16.07 7.10
N LEU A 41 8.72 -14.87 6.85
CA LEU A 41 9.39 -14.04 7.83
C LEU A 41 8.40 -12.93 8.22
N PRO A 42 8.06 -12.84 9.51
CA PRO A 42 7.16 -11.77 9.96
C PRO A 42 7.83 -10.41 9.79
N PRO A 43 7.05 -9.31 9.70
CA PRO A 43 7.60 -7.97 9.75
C PRO A 43 8.32 -7.71 11.08
N SER A 44 9.17 -6.68 11.12
CA SER A 44 9.98 -6.36 12.29
C SER A 44 9.15 -6.00 13.53
N GLU A 45 7.93 -5.51 13.33
CA GLU A 45 6.98 -5.19 14.40
C GLU A 45 5.67 -5.95 14.20
N LEU A 46 5.15 -6.54 15.29
CA LEU A 46 3.84 -7.17 15.33
C LEU A 46 2.89 -6.35 16.22
N PRO A 47 1.55 -6.38 15.96
CA PRO A 47 0.57 -5.71 16.80
C PRO A 47 0.72 -6.07 18.28
N ASP A 48 0.56 -5.08 19.13
CA ASP A 48 0.57 -5.22 20.59
C ASP A 48 -0.55 -4.38 21.25
N GLU A 49 -0.62 -4.40 22.56
CA GLU A 49 -1.67 -3.68 23.30
C GLU A 49 -1.63 -2.16 23.12
N GLN A 50 -0.44 -1.59 22.87
CA GLN A 50 -0.28 -0.14 22.68
C GLN A 50 -0.55 0.27 21.23
N TYR A 51 -0.21 -0.59 20.28
CA TYR A 51 -0.35 -0.35 18.84
C TYR A 51 -1.08 -1.53 18.19
N PRO A 52 -2.40 -1.64 18.39
CA PRO A 52 -3.17 -2.83 18.00
C PRO A 52 -3.50 -2.90 16.51
N HIS A 53 -3.37 -1.80 15.77
CA HIS A 53 -3.77 -1.73 14.37
C HIS A 53 -2.57 -1.80 13.43
N VAL A 54 -2.74 -2.50 12.32
CA VAL A 54 -1.76 -2.54 11.23
C VAL A 54 -2.08 -1.46 10.21
N LEU A 55 -1.13 -0.55 9.98
CA LEU A 55 -1.19 0.41 8.88
C LEU A 55 -0.61 -0.19 7.61
N ASN A 56 -1.40 -0.22 6.57
CA ASN A 56 -0.95 -0.44 5.20
C ASN A 56 -0.88 0.90 4.46
N THR A 57 0.25 1.18 3.82
CA THR A 57 0.39 2.35 2.97
C THR A 57 0.47 1.95 1.50
N GLY A 58 -0.05 2.77 0.61
CA GLY A 58 -0.07 2.41 -0.79
C GLY A 58 -0.34 3.58 -1.73
N ARG A 59 -0.50 3.25 -3.01
CA ARG A 59 -0.82 4.21 -4.07
C ARG A 59 -2.30 4.25 -4.34
N LEU A 60 -2.76 5.42 -4.75
CA LEU A 60 -4.04 5.59 -5.44
C LEU A 60 -3.84 5.40 -6.95
N GLN A 61 -4.89 4.96 -7.63
CA GLN A 61 -4.85 4.58 -9.03
C GLN A 61 -4.34 5.70 -9.96
N HIS A 62 -4.64 6.96 -9.66
CA HIS A 62 -4.37 8.09 -10.55
C HIS A 62 -3.26 9.01 -10.06
N GLN A 63 -2.55 8.64 -9.00
CA GLN A 63 -1.52 9.48 -8.40
C GLN A 63 -0.12 8.86 -8.50
N TRP A 64 0.87 9.72 -8.70
CA TRP A 64 2.27 9.34 -8.82
C TRP A 64 3.08 9.83 -7.62
N HIS A 65 3.65 8.89 -6.85
CA HIS A 65 4.50 9.16 -5.69
C HIS A 65 3.97 10.32 -4.81
N THR A 66 4.77 11.37 -4.61
CA THR A 66 4.44 12.57 -3.83
C THR A 66 3.78 13.67 -4.67
N LEU A 67 3.01 13.29 -5.68
CA LEU A 67 2.26 14.21 -6.56
C LEU A 67 3.13 15.12 -7.43
N SER A 68 4.44 14.89 -7.50
CA SER A 68 5.39 15.73 -8.23
C SER A 68 5.06 15.89 -9.73
N LYS A 69 4.38 14.91 -10.31
CA LYS A 69 3.90 14.95 -11.71
C LYS A 69 2.38 15.11 -11.78
N THR A 70 1.64 14.23 -11.14
CA THR A 70 0.17 14.17 -11.22
C THR A 70 -0.52 15.29 -10.48
N GLY A 71 0.09 15.86 -9.44
CA GLY A 71 -0.44 17.00 -8.70
C GLY A 71 -0.60 18.28 -9.53
N LYS A 72 0.08 18.34 -10.69
CA LYS A 72 -0.04 19.46 -11.65
C LYS A 72 -1.21 19.27 -12.65
N VAL A 73 -1.88 18.11 -12.61
CA VAL A 73 -2.95 17.75 -13.54
C VAL A 73 -4.30 17.82 -12.82
N GLY A 74 -5.05 18.91 -13.05
CA GLY A 74 -6.31 19.19 -12.34
C GLY A 74 -7.35 18.07 -12.48
N THR A 75 -7.42 17.40 -13.63
CA THR A 75 -8.34 16.26 -13.83
C THR A 75 -8.02 15.08 -12.90
N LEU A 76 -6.74 14.74 -12.73
CA LEU A 76 -6.31 13.66 -11.84
C LEU A 76 -6.55 14.01 -10.36
N ASN A 77 -6.34 15.28 -10.00
CA ASN A 77 -6.59 15.75 -8.63
C ASN A 77 -8.06 15.71 -8.25
N LYS A 78 -8.99 15.89 -9.20
CA LYS A 78 -10.42 15.74 -8.94
C LYS A 78 -10.83 14.33 -8.59
N LEU A 79 -10.12 13.32 -9.12
CA LEU A 79 -10.41 11.91 -8.85
C LEU A 79 -9.98 11.49 -7.43
N ASN A 80 -8.91 12.08 -6.92
CA ASN A 80 -8.36 11.80 -5.60
C ASN A 80 -7.87 13.12 -4.96
N PRO A 81 -8.79 13.95 -4.45
CA PRO A 81 -8.47 15.33 -4.10
C PRO A 81 -7.76 15.51 -2.77
N ALA A 82 -7.82 14.53 -1.87
CA ALA A 82 -7.33 14.68 -0.50
C ALA A 82 -6.86 13.33 0.08
N PRO A 83 -5.97 13.37 1.09
CA PRO A 83 -5.60 12.18 1.86
C PRO A 83 -6.78 11.70 2.71
N PHE A 84 -6.72 10.44 3.11
CA PHE A 84 -7.71 9.81 3.98
C PHE A 84 -7.09 8.61 4.70
N VAL A 85 -7.77 8.12 5.73
CA VAL A 85 -7.52 6.81 6.32
C VAL A 85 -8.76 5.93 6.16
N GLU A 86 -8.63 4.78 5.49
CA GLU A 86 -9.70 3.77 5.46
C GLU A 86 -9.65 2.95 6.75
N ILE A 87 -10.80 2.85 7.42
CA ILE A 87 -11.00 2.15 8.68
C ILE A 87 -12.19 1.22 8.52
N HIS A 88 -12.07 -0.02 9.00
CA HIS A 88 -13.19 -0.95 8.97
C HIS A 88 -14.34 -0.46 9.87
N PRO A 89 -15.62 -0.60 9.46
CA PRO A 89 -16.75 -0.10 10.24
C PRO A 89 -16.84 -0.64 11.68
N GLN A 90 -16.40 -1.87 11.93
CA GLN A 90 -16.35 -2.46 13.27
C GLN A 90 -15.33 -1.73 14.15
N ASP A 91 -14.13 -1.46 13.65
CA ASP A 91 -13.09 -0.74 14.39
C ASP A 91 -13.51 0.71 14.62
N ALA A 92 -14.08 1.36 13.60
CA ALA A 92 -14.60 2.70 13.74
C ALA A 92 -15.70 2.81 14.80
N ALA A 93 -16.61 1.84 14.89
CA ALA A 93 -17.64 1.79 15.91
C ALA A 93 -17.03 1.61 17.31
N ALA A 94 -16.06 0.70 17.48
CA ALA A 94 -15.36 0.47 18.75
C ALA A 94 -14.61 1.72 19.22
N LEU A 95 -14.00 2.46 18.30
CA LEU A 95 -13.24 3.68 18.54
C LEU A 95 -14.12 4.96 18.54
N ARG A 96 -15.42 4.83 18.28
CA ARG A 96 -16.40 5.95 18.16
C ARG A 96 -16.01 6.97 17.07
N ILE A 97 -15.39 6.50 16.02
CA ILE A 97 -14.99 7.31 14.85
C ILE A 97 -16.15 7.36 13.86
N ARG A 98 -16.45 8.56 13.35
CA ARG A 98 -17.44 8.77 12.29
C ARG A 98 -16.76 8.97 10.93
N ASP A 99 -17.49 8.68 9.86
CA ASP A 99 -17.00 8.96 8.52
C ASP A 99 -16.67 10.45 8.35
N ARG A 100 -15.56 10.74 7.69
CA ARG A 100 -14.98 12.08 7.47
C ARG A 100 -14.48 12.81 8.73
N GLN A 101 -14.57 12.22 9.90
CA GLN A 101 -14.00 12.80 11.10
C GLN A 101 -12.46 12.82 10.97
N PRO A 102 -11.78 13.92 11.37
CA PRO A 102 -10.33 13.92 11.54
C PRO A 102 -9.93 12.89 12.61
N VAL A 103 -8.99 12.02 12.24
CA VAL A 103 -8.49 10.96 13.12
C VAL A 103 -6.98 11.09 13.22
N ARG A 104 -6.48 11.04 14.44
CA ARG A 104 -5.05 11.00 14.72
C ARG A 104 -4.56 9.56 14.63
N LEU A 105 -3.61 9.33 13.76
CA LEU A 105 -2.84 8.10 13.65
C LEU A 105 -1.50 8.33 14.35
N ALA A 106 -1.11 7.46 15.26
CA ALA A 106 0.15 7.56 15.97
C ALA A 106 0.89 6.22 15.94
N SER A 107 2.17 6.26 15.67
CA SER A 107 3.09 5.14 15.81
C SER A 107 4.16 5.47 16.85
N ARG A 108 5.11 4.55 17.06
CA ARG A 108 6.30 4.82 17.92
C ARG A 108 7.20 5.92 17.35
N ARG A 109 7.01 6.33 16.07
CA ARG A 109 7.92 7.23 15.35
C ARG A 109 7.34 8.61 15.11
N GLY A 110 6.02 8.70 14.99
CA GLY A 110 5.38 9.98 14.70
C GLY A 110 3.86 9.89 14.68
N GLN A 111 3.27 10.92 14.14
CA GLN A 111 1.82 11.02 14.00
C GLN A 111 1.40 11.61 12.65
N ALA A 112 0.16 11.35 12.29
CA ALA A 112 -0.53 12.00 11.18
C ALA A 112 -2.01 12.21 11.53
N VAL A 113 -2.64 13.22 10.93
CA VAL A 113 -4.06 13.52 11.13
C VAL A 113 -4.76 13.51 9.77
N LEU A 114 -5.68 12.57 9.59
CA LEU A 114 -6.37 12.36 8.34
C LEU A 114 -7.88 12.20 8.54
N PRO A 115 -8.71 12.59 7.56
CA PRO A 115 -10.13 12.30 7.62
C PRO A 115 -10.37 10.79 7.45
N ALA A 116 -11.21 10.22 8.31
CA ALA A 116 -11.63 8.84 8.24
C ALA A 116 -12.50 8.59 6.99
N ARG A 117 -12.34 7.43 6.39
CA ARG A 117 -13.23 6.85 5.40
C ARG A 117 -13.63 5.46 5.86
N LEU A 118 -14.89 5.27 6.20
CA LEU A 118 -15.37 3.97 6.63
C LEU A 118 -15.52 3.05 5.41
N SER A 119 -14.88 1.89 5.44
CA SER A 119 -14.82 0.98 4.30
C SER A 119 -14.61 -0.46 4.75
N ASP A 120 -15.36 -1.38 4.17
CA ASP A 120 -15.20 -2.82 4.31
C ASP A 120 -14.10 -3.41 3.39
N ARG A 121 -13.41 -2.55 2.63
CA ARG A 121 -12.26 -2.92 1.79
C ARG A 121 -11.01 -3.23 2.59
N VAL A 122 -10.93 -2.75 3.83
CA VAL A 122 -9.90 -3.11 4.80
C VAL A 122 -10.47 -4.11 5.79
N GLN A 123 -9.64 -4.98 6.34
CA GLN A 123 -10.08 -5.94 7.36
C GLN A 123 -10.10 -5.29 8.75
N PRO A 124 -10.90 -5.82 9.70
CA PRO A 124 -10.81 -5.41 11.10
C PRO A 124 -9.37 -5.51 11.63
N GLY A 125 -8.94 -4.53 12.41
CA GLY A 125 -7.57 -4.41 12.89
C GLY A 125 -6.58 -3.85 11.87
N GLN A 126 -7.03 -3.52 10.65
CA GLN A 126 -6.20 -2.94 9.61
C GLN A 126 -6.74 -1.60 9.15
N VAL A 127 -5.83 -0.69 8.85
CA VAL A 127 -6.15 0.60 8.23
C VAL A 127 -5.30 0.81 6.98
N PHE A 128 -5.80 1.57 6.04
CA PHE A 128 -5.08 1.93 4.82
C PHE A 128 -5.01 3.44 4.66
N THR A 129 -3.83 3.95 4.28
CA THR A 129 -3.66 5.35 3.89
C THR A 129 -2.87 5.47 2.60
N PRO A 130 -3.24 6.41 1.70
CA PRO A 130 -2.43 6.71 0.54
C PRO A 130 -1.18 7.52 0.93
N MET A 131 -0.04 7.17 0.34
CA MET A 131 1.27 7.73 0.67
C MET A 131 1.62 9.05 -0.06
N HIS A 132 0.68 9.62 -0.82
CA HIS A 132 1.01 10.68 -1.77
C HIS A 132 1.19 12.06 -1.15
N TRP A 133 0.55 12.33 -0.01
CA TRP A 133 0.59 13.62 0.66
C TRP A 133 1.70 13.67 1.71
N ASN A 134 2.29 14.84 1.86
CA ASN A 134 3.33 15.13 2.82
C ASN A 134 3.17 16.57 3.35
N ASP A 135 4.13 17.04 4.13
CA ASP A 135 4.10 18.34 4.80
C ASP A 135 4.07 19.56 3.86
N VAL A 136 4.38 19.36 2.56
CA VAL A 136 4.21 20.40 1.53
C VAL A 136 2.73 20.72 1.30
N PHE A 137 1.84 19.74 1.54
CA PHE A 137 0.39 19.89 1.34
C PHE A 137 -0.37 20.25 2.61
N GLY A 138 0.25 20.12 3.77
CA GLY A 138 -0.34 20.45 5.07
C GLY A 138 0.39 19.79 6.23
N GLN A 139 0.23 20.36 7.40
CA GLN A 139 0.82 19.83 8.62
C GLN A 139 0.24 18.43 8.94
N ASP A 140 1.07 17.55 9.48
CA ASP A 140 0.71 16.19 9.91
C ASP A 140 0.12 15.29 8.80
N LEU A 141 0.44 15.54 7.53
CA LEU A 141 -0.02 14.71 6.40
C LEU A 141 0.99 13.66 5.94
N CYS A 142 2.22 13.68 6.45
CA CYS A 142 3.27 12.76 6.04
C CYS A 142 3.11 11.37 6.67
N ILE A 143 2.56 10.43 5.92
CA ILE A 143 2.37 9.05 6.39
C ILE A 143 3.69 8.33 6.63
N ASN A 144 4.74 8.66 5.90
CA ASN A 144 6.05 8.05 6.13
C ASN A 144 6.66 8.43 7.49
N ALA A 145 6.18 9.47 8.16
CA ALA A 145 6.55 9.76 9.55
C ALA A 145 6.13 8.65 10.53
N LEU A 146 5.16 7.82 10.15
CA LEU A 146 4.66 6.71 10.96
C LEU A 146 5.41 5.40 10.70
N THR A 147 6.01 5.23 9.51
CA THR A 147 6.50 3.94 9.02
C THR A 147 7.84 3.55 9.63
N SER A 148 8.13 2.23 9.65
CA SER A 148 9.40 1.68 10.13
C SER A 148 10.54 2.01 9.17
N ASP A 149 11.72 2.22 9.72
CA ASP A 149 12.99 2.31 9.00
C ASP A 149 13.69 0.96 8.83
N ALA A 150 13.10 -0.13 9.33
CA ALA A 150 13.61 -1.48 9.12
C ALA A 150 13.67 -1.80 7.62
N CYS A 151 14.75 -2.44 7.22
CA CYS A 151 15.01 -2.81 5.84
C CYS A 151 15.35 -4.29 5.72
N ASP A 152 14.96 -4.88 4.58
CA ASP A 152 15.46 -6.20 4.21
C ASP A 152 16.99 -6.15 4.07
N PRO A 153 17.75 -7.06 4.73
CA PRO A 153 19.21 -6.97 4.79
C PRO A 153 19.93 -7.25 3.46
N ILE A 154 19.22 -7.80 2.49
CA ILE A 154 19.80 -8.15 1.18
C ILE A 154 19.44 -7.09 0.13
N SER A 155 18.14 -6.79 0.00
CA SER A 155 17.64 -5.85 -1.02
C SER A 155 17.65 -4.41 -0.56
N LEU A 156 17.82 -4.15 0.74
CA LEU A 156 17.66 -2.84 1.38
C LEU A 156 16.27 -2.23 1.19
N GLN A 157 15.28 -3.06 0.87
CA GLN A 157 13.90 -2.63 0.73
C GLN A 157 13.32 -2.32 2.12
N PRO A 158 12.87 -1.09 2.37
CA PRO A 158 12.28 -0.73 3.67
C PRO A 158 10.85 -1.26 3.83
N GLU A 159 10.45 -1.51 5.08
CA GLU A 159 9.11 -1.96 5.47
C GLU A 159 8.08 -0.80 5.48
N LEU A 160 8.08 0.03 4.44
CA LEU A 160 7.21 1.21 4.37
C LEU A 160 5.71 0.90 4.26
N LYS A 161 5.35 -0.33 3.96
CA LYS A 161 3.94 -0.73 3.74
C LYS A 161 3.31 -1.45 4.91
N HIS A 162 4.06 -1.64 5.98
CA HIS A 162 3.57 -2.25 7.21
C HIS A 162 4.07 -1.42 8.39
N CYS A 163 3.16 -0.96 9.23
CA CYS A 163 3.47 -0.23 10.45
C CYS A 163 2.38 -0.46 11.46
N LEU A 164 2.70 -0.29 12.74
CA LEU A 164 1.74 -0.41 13.83
C LEU A 164 1.22 0.95 14.26
N LEU A 165 -0.09 1.02 14.53
CA LEU A 165 -0.77 2.25 14.89
C LEU A 165 -1.63 2.12 16.14
N TYR A 166 -1.70 3.23 16.85
CA TYR A 166 -2.81 3.62 17.70
C TYR A 166 -3.65 4.68 16.96
N THR A 167 -4.98 4.56 17.02
CA THR A 167 -5.92 5.53 16.43
C THR A 167 -6.79 6.14 17.52
N SER A 168 -7.02 7.46 17.45
CA SER A 168 -7.91 8.20 18.37
C SER A 168 -8.57 9.39 17.68
#